data_e1b81ae8b71e569676d24a0d96256fc3
#
_entry.id   e1b81ae8b71e569676d24a0d96256fc3
#
_cell.length_a   1.000
_cell.length_b   1.000
_cell.length_c   1.000
_cell.angle_alpha   90.00
_cell.angle_beta   90.00
_cell.angle_gamma   90.00
#
_symmetry.space_group_name_H-M   'P 1'
#
loop_
_entity.id
_entity.type
_entity.pdbx_description
1 polymer ?
#
loop_
_entity_poly.entity_id
_entity_poly.type
_entity_poly.pdbx_seq_one_letter_code
_entity_poly.pdbx_strand_id
1 'polypeptide(L)'
;MDSNILLYTTENGDINIQVHYVDGTFWLTQKRIAELFGVDVRTVNEHLKNIFRSGELPQEGTIRNFRIVQTEGSRKVQREVAFYPLDAIISVGYRVNSTQAIHFRQWATKTLNAFITKGYVLDKTRLKQGNQFGHDYFKELLEDIREIRASERRFYQKITDIYTLSIDYDKHAPETQNFFASVQNKLHWAISGQTAAEIIYGKADATQPHMGLTTWRHAPDGKVMKSDVTIAKNYLDQKHMAAINRLVSA
;
A
#
# COMPACT_ATOMS: atom_id res chain seq x y z
N MET A 1 -13.14 -0.80 19.21
CA MET A 1 -12.55 0.17 20.16
C MET A 1 -12.87 1.58 19.70
N ASP A 2 -13.39 2.41 20.58
CA ASP A 2 -13.55 3.82 20.27
C ASP A 2 -12.20 4.51 20.43
N SER A 3 -11.74 5.15 19.39
CA SER A 3 -10.45 5.85 19.36
C SER A 3 -10.65 7.27 18.86
N ASN A 4 -9.94 8.21 19.48
CA ASN A 4 -9.87 9.58 18.97
C ASN A 4 -8.69 9.66 18.02
N ILE A 5 -8.93 10.00 16.77
CA ILE A 5 -7.89 10.11 15.75
C ILE A 5 -7.81 11.52 15.19
N LEU A 6 -6.60 11.95 14.87
CA LEU A 6 -6.35 13.08 14.00
C LEU A 6 -6.65 12.64 12.56
N LEU A 7 -7.71 13.17 11.97
CA LEU A 7 -8.08 12.83 10.60
C LEU A 7 -7.22 13.64 9.62
N TYR A 8 -7.16 14.95 9.80
CA TYR A 8 -6.29 15.85 9.03
C TYR A 8 -6.10 17.18 9.76
N THR A 9 -5.04 17.91 9.37
CA THR A 9 -4.73 19.25 9.88
C THR A 9 -5.10 20.29 8.85
N THR A 10 -5.74 21.38 9.29
CA THR A 10 -6.04 22.58 8.50
C THR A 10 -5.25 23.77 9.02
N GLU A 11 -5.29 24.90 8.31
CA GLU A 11 -4.71 26.16 8.80
C GLU A 11 -5.36 26.64 10.12
N ASN A 12 -6.60 26.22 10.38
CA ASN A 12 -7.36 26.56 11.59
C ASN A 12 -7.19 25.55 12.74
N GLY A 13 -6.33 24.53 12.56
CA GLY A 13 -6.03 23.53 13.57
C GLY A 13 -6.28 22.09 13.15
N ASP A 14 -6.11 21.21 14.12
CA ASP A 14 -6.23 19.76 13.93
C ASP A 14 -7.70 19.32 13.99
N ILE A 15 -8.12 18.55 13.01
CA ILE A 15 -9.45 17.93 12.97
C ILE A 15 -9.36 16.54 13.59
N ASN A 16 -9.71 16.47 14.87
CA ASN A 16 -9.79 15.22 15.61
C ASN A 16 -11.23 14.71 15.61
N ILE A 17 -11.39 13.41 15.36
CA ILE A 17 -12.69 12.77 15.38
C ILE A 17 -12.64 11.45 16.14
N GLN A 18 -13.67 11.21 16.93
CA GLN A 18 -13.87 9.93 17.58
C GLN A 18 -14.43 8.93 16.58
N VAL A 19 -13.67 7.88 16.30
CA VAL A 19 -14.02 6.83 15.36
C VAL A 19 -14.15 5.49 16.06
N HIS A 20 -14.94 4.61 15.48
CA HIS A 20 -14.98 3.20 15.85
C HIS A 20 -14.11 2.43 14.85
N TYR A 21 -12.93 1.92 15.29
CA TYR A 21 -11.99 1.18 14.43
C TYR A 21 -12.26 -0.32 14.53
N VAL A 22 -12.69 -0.94 13.43
CA VAL A 22 -12.97 -2.37 13.32
C VAL A 22 -12.63 -2.85 11.92
N ASP A 23 -12.06 -4.04 11.81
CA ASP A 23 -11.74 -4.73 10.55
C ASP A 23 -10.88 -3.86 9.60
N GLY A 24 -9.89 -3.15 10.15
CA GLY A 24 -8.95 -2.36 9.36
C GLY A 24 -9.47 -1.03 8.83
N THR A 25 -10.71 -0.62 9.17
CA THR A 25 -11.30 0.63 8.71
C THR A 25 -12.00 1.40 9.83
N PHE A 26 -12.34 2.67 9.53
CA PHE A 26 -13.04 3.56 10.44
C PHE A 26 -14.53 3.56 10.17
N TRP A 27 -15.30 3.60 11.25
CA TRP A 27 -16.75 3.62 11.22
C TRP A 27 -17.27 4.83 11.99
N LEU A 28 -18.18 5.59 11.38
CA LEU A 28 -18.83 6.74 11.99
C LEU A 28 -20.35 6.63 11.92
N THR A 29 -21.03 7.17 12.91
CA THR A 29 -22.48 7.40 12.84
C THR A 29 -22.79 8.61 11.96
N GLN A 30 -24.03 8.70 11.45
CA GLN A 30 -24.48 9.91 10.71
C GLN A 30 -24.26 11.19 11.51
N LYS A 31 -24.46 11.16 12.83
CA LYS A 31 -24.22 12.30 13.70
C LYS A 31 -22.75 12.74 13.67
N ARG A 32 -21.81 11.78 13.76
CA ARG A 32 -20.39 12.09 13.70
C ARG A 32 -19.93 12.58 12.33
N ILE A 33 -20.53 12.06 11.26
CA ILE A 33 -20.29 12.55 9.89
C ILE A 33 -20.80 13.98 9.74
N ALA A 34 -21.96 14.30 10.33
CA ALA A 34 -22.52 15.64 10.34
C ALA A 34 -21.63 16.63 11.11
N GLU A 35 -21.13 16.24 12.28
CA GLU A 35 -20.16 17.01 13.07
C GLU A 35 -18.85 17.24 12.29
N LEU A 36 -18.32 16.20 11.63
CA LEU A 36 -17.09 16.27 10.83
C LEU A 36 -17.20 17.31 9.71
N PHE A 37 -18.33 17.33 9.02
CA PHE A 37 -18.53 18.22 7.88
C PHE A 37 -19.29 19.50 8.22
N GLY A 38 -19.66 19.72 9.48
CA GLY A 38 -20.35 20.93 9.94
C GLY A 38 -21.72 21.12 9.28
N VAL A 39 -22.50 20.05 9.14
CA VAL A 39 -23.83 20.06 8.50
C VAL A 39 -24.85 19.35 9.40
N ASP A 40 -26.12 19.47 9.04
CA ASP A 40 -27.21 18.76 9.71
C ASP A 40 -27.18 17.26 9.39
N VAL A 41 -27.59 16.41 10.34
CA VAL A 41 -27.70 14.96 10.16
C VAL A 41 -28.64 14.60 9.01
N ARG A 42 -29.71 15.40 8.78
CA ARG A 42 -30.63 15.22 7.67
C ARG A 42 -29.91 15.33 6.32
N THR A 43 -28.98 16.31 6.18
CA THR A 43 -28.16 16.48 4.98
C THR A 43 -27.29 15.24 4.72
N VAL A 44 -26.65 14.70 5.75
CA VAL A 44 -25.87 13.45 5.65
C VAL A 44 -26.75 12.29 5.21
N ASN A 45 -27.93 12.13 5.81
CA ASN A 45 -28.89 11.07 5.46
C ASN A 45 -29.33 11.15 3.99
N GLU A 46 -29.62 12.36 3.48
CA GLU A 46 -29.99 12.57 2.08
C GLU A 46 -28.84 12.19 1.12
N HIS A 47 -27.62 12.58 1.46
CA HIS A 47 -26.45 12.19 0.66
C HIS A 47 -26.21 10.68 0.66
N LEU A 48 -26.30 10.02 1.81
CA LEU A 48 -26.17 8.56 1.91
C LEU A 48 -27.23 7.83 1.09
N LYS A 49 -28.50 8.25 1.17
CA LYS A 49 -29.56 7.70 0.34
C LYS A 49 -29.26 7.85 -1.16
N ASN A 50 -28.74 9.00 -1.56
CA ASN A 50 -28.39 9.25 -2.96
C ASN A 50 -27.20 8.41 -3.41
N ILE A 51 -26.18 8.20 -2.55
CA ILE A 51 -25.01 7.33 -2.80
C ILE A 51 -25.47 5.89 -3.07
N PHE A 52 -26.34 5.35 -2.20
CA PHE A 52 -26.88 4.01 -2.38
C PHE A 52 -27.79 3.89 -3.61
N ARG A 53 -28.65 4.86 -3.86
CA ARG A 53 -29.55 4.88 -5.00
C ARG A 53 -28.81 4.98 -6.34
N SER A 54 -27.69 5.71 -6.39
CA SER A 54 -26.87 5.82 -7.60
C SER A 54 -25.97 4.59 -7.86
N GLY A 55 -25.91 3.65 -6.91
CA GLY A 55 -25.05 2.47 -7.02
C GLY A 55 -23.56 2.77 -6.80
N GLU A 56 -23.19 3.97 -6.31
CA GLU A 56 -21.80 4.30 -5.99
C GLU A 56 -21.23 3.41 -4.89
N LEU A 57 -22.06 3.12 -3.88
CA LEU A 57 -21.75 2.12 -2.85
C LEU A 57 -22.96 1.18 -2.70
N PRO A 58 -22.73 -0.13 -2.53
CA PRO A 58 -23.82 -1.05 -2.20
C PRO A 58 -24.31 -0.76 -0.78
N GLN A 59 -25.61 -0.70 -0.56
CA GLN A 59 -26.16 -0.49 0.78
C GLN A 59 -25.84 -1.70 1.70
N GLU A 60 -25.96 -2.89 1.14
CA GLU A 60 -25.64 -4.14 1.80
C GLU A 60 -24.11 -4.24 1.99
N GLY A 61 -23.64 -4.47 3.22
CA GLY A 61 -22.23 -4.48 3.58
C GLY A 61 -21.60 -3.11 3.88
N THR A 62 -22.20 -1.99 3.42
CA THR A 62 -21.72 -0.64 3.75
C THR A 62 -22.27 -0.14 5.09
N ILE A 63 -23.47 -0.57 5.49
CA ILE A 63 -24.07 -0.21 6.77
C ILE A 63 -23.85 -1.36 7.76
N ARG A 64 -23.27 -1.03 8.93
CA ARG A 64 -23.11 -1.98 10.02
C ARG A 64 -23.73 -1.45 11.29
N ASN A 65 -24.57 -2.25 11.93
CA ASN A 65 -25.16 -1.89 13.21
C ASN A 65 -24.26 -2.34 14.35
N PHE A 66 -23.88 -1.37 15.19
CA PHE A 66 -23.17 -1.65 16.43
C PHE A 66 -24.08 -1.38 17.63
N ARG A 67 -24.00 -2.25 18.61
CA ARG A 67 -24.67 -2.06 19.90
C ARG A 67 -23.81 -1.16 20.76
N ILE A 68 -24.32 0.03 21.05
CA ILE A 68 -23.65 1.03 21.91
C ILE A 68 -24.45 1.27 23.17
N VAL A 69 -23.76 1.59 24.26
CA VAL A 69 -24.37 1.99 25.53
C VAL A 69 -24.41 3.52 25.60
N GLN A 70 -25.61 4.08 25.65
CA GLN A 70 -25.80 5.52 25.82
C GLN A 70 -26.35 5.81 27.22
N THR A 71 -25.87 6.89 27.85
CA THR A 71 -26.38 7.35 29.13
C THR A 71 -27.50 8.35 28.88
N GLU A 72 -28.72 7.98 29.23
CA GLU A 72 -29.90 8.85 29.16
C GLU A 72 -30.34 9.20 30.61
N GLY A 73 -29.99 10.41 31.05
CA GLY A 73 -30.14 10.78 32.45
C GLY A 73 -29.31 9.91 33.38
N SER A 74 -29.97 9.16 34.29
CA SER A 74 -29.32 8.23 35.21
C SER A 74 -29.29 6.79 34.73
N ARG A 75 -29.81 6.49 33.53
CA ARG A 75 -29.93 5.11 32.99
C ARG A 75 -28.97 4.86 31.86
N LYS A 76 -28.36 3.65 31.85
CA LYS A 76 -27.57 3.15 30.71
C LYS A 76 -28.52 2.36 29.81
N VAL A 77 -28.70 2.83 28.57
CA VAL A 77 -29.55 2.19 27.56
C VAL A 77 -28.68 1.63 26.45
N GLN A 78 -28.92 0.38 26.07
CA GLN A 78 -28.27 -0.23 24.89
C GLN A 78 -29.09 0.11 23.65
N ARG A 79 -28.46 0.63 22.62
CA ARG A 79 -29.08 0.92 21.32
C ARG A 79 -28.26 0.32 20.19
N GLU A 80 -28.94 -0.20 19.19
CA GLU A 80 -28.32 -0.50 17.91
C GLU A 80 -28.29 0.76 17.06
N VAL A 81 -27.10 1.14 16.63
CA VAL A 81 -26.86 2.34 15.86
C VAL A 81 -26.14 1.99 14.57
N ALA A 82 -26.61 2.55 13.45
CA ALA A 82 -25.99 2.37 12.16
C ALA A 82 -24.69 3.19 12.06
N PHE A 83 -23.64 2.51 11.64
CA PHE A 83 -22.33 3.08 11.36
C PHE A 83 -22.00 2.91 9.88
N TYR A 84 -21.21 3.83 9.37
CA TYR A 84 -20.82 3.96 7.98
C TYR A 84 -19.30 3.93 7.86
N PRO A 85 -18.72 3.17 6.92
CA PRO A 85 -17.28 3.02 6.77
C PRO A 85 -16.65 4.24 6.12
N LEU A 86 -15.32 4.26 6.06
CA LEU A 86 -14.54 5.35 5.50
C LEU A 86 -14.97 5.71 4.07
N ASP A 87 -15.31 4.74 3.24
CA ASP A 87 -15.76 4.98 1.85
C ASP A 87 -17.04 5.84 1.80
N ALA A 88 -18.01 5.53 2.66
CA ALA A 88 -19.23 6.33 2.76
C ALA A 88 -18.97 7.74 3.32
N ILE A 89 -18.02 7.87 4.26
CA ILE A 89 -17.61 9.16 4.81
C ILE A 89 -16.97 10.02 3.70
N ILE A 90 -16.09 9.45 2.90
CA ILE A 90 -15.44 10.11 1.77
C ILE A 90 -16.50 10.55 0.74
N SER A 91 -17.39 9.66 0.35
CA SER A 91 -18.45 9.94 -0.63
C SER A 91 -19.38 11.07 -0.19
N VAL A 92 -19.73 11.14 1.09
CA VAL A 92 -20.49 12.26 1.69
C VAL A 92 -19.67 13.54 1.63
N GLY A 93 -18.38 13.51 2.02
CA GLY A 93 -17.48 14.68 2.04
C GLY A 93 -17.31 15.34 0.67
N TYR A 94 -17.38 14.56 -0.41
CA TYR A 94 -17.36 15.12 -1.78
C TYR A 94 -18.68 15.76 -2.21
N ARG A 95 -19.80 15.42 -1.57
CA ARG A 95 -21.14 15.93 -1.94
C ARG A 95 -21.61 17.11 -1.08
N VAL A 96 -21.15 17.17 0.16
CA VAL A 96 -21.55 18.22 1.11
C VAL A 96 -20.94 19.56 0.73
N ASN A 97 -21.76 20.63 0.81
CA ASN A 97 -21.33 22.00 0.58
C ASN A 97 -21.17 22.72 1.94
N SER A 98 -19.97 22.65 2.50
CA SER A 98 -19.58 23.33 3.74
C SER A 98 -18.10 23.70 3.72
N THR A 99 -17.67 24.62 4.56
CA THR A 99 -16.25 25.00 4.71
C THR A 99 -15.41 23.80 5.14
N GLN A 100 -15.91 22.98 6.08
CA GLN A 100 -15.22 21.76 6.52
C GLN A 100 -15.07 20.75 5.41
N ALA A 101 -16.10 20.57 4.56
CA ALA A 101 -16.01 19.68 3.41
C ALA A 101 -15.04 20.23 2.34
N ILE A 102 -14.91 21.53 2.18
CA ILE A 102 -13.88 22.13 1.30
C ILE A 102 -12.49 21.79 1.82
N HIS A 103 -12.21 21.98 3.11
CA HIS A 103 -10.93 21.64 3.71
C HIS A 103 -10.61 20.14 3.58
N PHE A 104 -11.61 19.28 3.80
CA PHE A 104 -11.48 17.85 3.60
C PHE A 104 -11.07 17.51 2.17
N ARG A 105 -11.75 18.07 1.16
CA ARG A 105 -11.43 17.83 -0.26
C ARG A 105 -10.03 18.36 -0.63
N GLN A 106 -9.63 19.51 -0.10
CA GLN A 106 -8.28 20.04 -0.30
C GLN A 106 -7.21 19.11 0.26
N TRP A 107 -7.41 18.62 1.48
CA TRP A 107 -6.53 17.64 2.10
C TRP A 107 -6.49 16.32 1.30
N ALA A 108 -7.64 15.77 0.93
CA ALA A 108 -7.72 14.54 0.14
C ALA A 108 -7.03 14.69 -1.22
N THR A 109 -7.26 15.80 -1.92
CA THR A 109 -6.60 16.11 -3.20
C THR A 109 -5.09 16.25 -3.04
N LYS A 110 -4.62 16.92 -2.00
CA LYS A 110 -3.18 17.05 -1.69
C LYS A 110 -2.53 15.69 -1.44
N THR A 111 -3.22 14.84 -0.67
CA THR A 111 -2.77 13.48 -0.35
C THR A 111 -2.69 12.62 -1.61
N LEU A 112 -3.74 12.63 -2.43
CA LEU A 112 -3.80 11.89 -3.69
C LEU A 112 -2.73 12.37 -4.69
N ASN A 113 -2.57 13.67 -4.84
CA ASN A 113 -1.51 14.25 -5.69
C ASN A 113 -0.12 13.83 -5.22
N ALA A 114 0.14 13.84 -3.91
CA ALA A 114 1.41 13.37 -3.36
C ALA A 114 1.64 11.88 -3.67
N PHE A 115 0.61 11.04 -3.54
CA PHE A 115 0.69 9.62 -3.89
C PHE A 115 0.93 9.40 -5.38
N ILE A 116 0.18 10.06 -6.26
CA ILE A 116 0.32 9.93 -7.72
C ILE A 116 1.72 10.38 -8.18
N THR A 117 2.22 11.49 -7.61
CA THR A 117 3.50 12.06 -8.02
C THR A 117 4.71 11.31 -7.47
N LYS A 118 4.65 10.90 -6.20
CA LYS A 118 5.80 10.30 -5.48
C LYS A 118 5.73 8.78 -5.39
N GLY A 119 4.53 8.18 -5.52
CA GLY A 119 4.27 6.77 -5.30
C GLY A 119 4.08 6.39 -3.82
N TYR A 120 4.10 7.37 -2.89
CA TYR A 120 3.87 7.13 -1.46
C TYR A 120 3.37 8.38 -0.74
N VAL A 121 2.71 8.16 0.40
CA VAL A 121 2.36 9.16 1.42
C VAL A 121 2.71 8.61 2.78
N LEU A 122 3.43 9.39 3.61
CA LEU A 122 3.86 8.99 4.94
C LEU A 122 3.41 9.99 5.98
N ASP A 123 2.65 9.53 6.97
CA ASP A 123 2.44 10.25 8.22
C ASP A 123 3.57 9.93 9.21
N LYS A 124 4.64 10.72 9.13
CA LYS A 124 5.83 10.53 9.96
C LYS A 124 5.56 10.66 11.45
N THR A 125 4.60 11.50 11.83
CA THR A 125 4.24 11.73 13.24
C THR A 125 3.57 10.49 13.80
N ARG A 126 2.59 9.95 13.10
CA ARG A 126 1.88 8.74 13.50
C ARG A 126 2.78 7.52 13.54
N LEU A 127 3.65 7.35 12.55
CA LEU A 127 4.62 6.24 12.51
C LEU A 127 5.62 6.27 13.67
N LYS A 128 6.03 7.49 14.12
CA LYS A 128 6.93 7.64 15.28
C LYS A 128 6.25 7.37 16.62
N GLN A 129 4.94 7.58 16.71
CA GLN A 129 4.16 7.39 17.94
C GLN A 129 3.86 5.92 18.26
N GLY A 130 4.11 5.00 17.31
CA GLY A 130 3.93 3.57 17.52
C GLY A 130 2.49 3.08 17.35
N ASN A 131 2.19 1.94 17.97
CA ASN A 131 0.95 1.15 17.82
C ASN A 131 -0.36 1.93 18.01
N GLN A 132 -0.83 2.62 16.98
CA GLN A 132 -2.23 3.02 16.90
C GLN A 132 -3.03 1.86 16.29
N PHE A 133 -4.15 1.53 16.89
CA PHE A 133 -5.05 0.45 16.44
C PHE A 133 -4.50 -0.99 16.57
N GLY A 134 -3.47 -1.21 17.40
CA GLY A 134 -2.96 -2.56 17.67
C GLY A 134 -2.09 -3.17 16.58
N HIS A 135 -1.72 -2.41 15.54
CA HIS A 135 -0.85 -2.86 14.45
C HIS A 135 0.41 -1.99 14.36
N ASP A 136 1.56 -2.64 14.17
CA ASP A 136 2.84 -1.96 14.01
C ASP A 136 3.13 -1.64 12.54
N TYR A 137 2.51 -0.56 12.05
CA TYR A 137 2.72 -0.06 10.68
C TYR A 137 4.15 0.41 10.40
N PHE A 138 4.93 0.71 11.44
CA PHE A 138 6.34 1.05 11.24
C PHE A 138 7.16 -0.15 10.81
N LYS A 139 6.86 -1.32 11.38
CA LYS A 139 7.51 -2.58 10.99
C LYS A 139 7.17 -2.95 9.54
N GLU A 140 5.90 -2.84 9.16
CA GLU A 140 5.43 -3.05 7.79
C GLU A 140 6.15 -2.11 6.81
N LEU A 141 6.22 -0.81 7.12
CA LEU A 141 6.95 0.16 6.31
C LEU A 141 8.45 -0.18 6.16
N LEU A 142 9.09 -0.71 7.21
CA LEU A 142 10.49 -1.13 7.13
C LEU A 142 10.67 -2.32 6.19
N GLU A 143 9.71 -3.24 6.14
CA GLU A 143 9.71 -4.37 5.21
C GLU A 143 9.54 -3.88 3.77
N ASP A 144 8.59 -2.98 3.50
CA ASP A 144 8.40 -2.34 2.19
C ASP A 144 9.66 -1.59 1.73
N ILE A 145 10.29 -0.82 2.62
CA ILE A 145 11.53 -0.10 2.31
C ILE A 145 12.65 -1.09 1.97
N ARG A 146 12.77 -2.20 2.71
CA ARG A 146 13.77 -3.24 2.40
C ARG A 146 13.50 -3.85 1.04
N GLU A 147 12.26 -4.17 0.71
CA GLU A 147 11.88 -4.71 -0.59
C GLU A 147 12.20 -3.72 -1.72
N ILE A 148 11.84 -2.44 -1.57
CA ILE A 148 12.14 -1.39 -2.55
C ILE A 148 13.66 -1.21 -2.74
N ARG A 149 14.43 -1.18 -1.65
CA ARG A 149 15.90 -1.09 -1.70
C ARG A 149 16.54 -2.32 -2.33
N ALA A 150 15.99 -3.49 -2.05
CA ALA A 150 16.41 -4.77 -2.57
C ALA A 150 16.04 -4.99 -4.05
N SER A 151 15.40 -4.02 -4.69
CA SER A 151 15.16 -4.08 -6.12
C SER A 151 16.49 -4.23 -6.85
N GLU A 152 16.70 -5.39 -7.45
CA GLU A 152 17.89 -5.74 -8.26
C GLU A 152 18.18 -4.64 -9.28
N ARG A 153 17.15 -4.06 -9.89
CA ARG A 153 17.27 -2.93 -10.81
C ARG A 153 17.92 -1.71 -10.16
N ARG A 154 17.55 -1.38 -8.90
CA ARG A 154 18.14 -0.25 -8.16
C ARG A 154 19.60 -0.51 -7.80
N PHE A 155 19.92 -1.74 -7.43
CA PHE A 155 21.29 -2.16 -7.17
C PHE A 155 22.17 -2.03 -8.41
N TYR A 156 21.71 -2.55 -9.57
CA TYR A 156 22.44 -2.40 -10.82
C TYR A 156 22.55 -0.95 -11.26
N GLN A 157 21.54 -0.11 -11.05
CA GLN A 157 21.65 1.33 -11.31
C GLN A 157 22.77 1.95 -10.47
N LYS A 158 22.87 1.64 -9.19
CA LYS A 158 23.94 2.17 -8.33
C LYS A 158 25.33 1.69 -8.75
N ILE A 159 25.47 0.43 -9.11
CA ILE A 159 26.74 -0.08 -9.68
C ILE A 159 27.06 0.65 -10.98
N THR A 160 26.09 0.83 -11.85
CA THR A 160 26.26 1.58 -13.10
C THR A 160 26.67 3.02 -12.84
N ASP A 161 26.00 3.72 -11.91
CA ASP A 161 26.34 5.09 -11.53
C ASP A 161 27.82 5.20 -11.07
N ILE A 162 28.30 4.24 -10.28
CA ILE A 162 29.71 4.20 -9.83
C ILE A 162 30.64 3.92 -11.03
N TYR A 163 30.28 2.94 -11.85
CA TYR A 163 31.10 2.52 -12.97
C TYR A 163 31.22 3.59 -14.07
N THR A 164 30.15 4.39 -14.25
CA THR A 164 30.14 5.53 -15.20
C THR A 164 31.02 6.69 -14.79
N LEU A 165 31.54 6.70 -13.55
CA LEU A 165 32.56 7.68 -13.12
C LEU A 165 33.95 7.38 -13.71
N SER A 166 34.18 6.20 -14.28
CA SER A 166 35.42 5.86 -14.97
C SER A 166 35.52 6.60 -16.29
N ILE A 167 36.70 7.16 -16.59
CA ILE A 167 36.94 7.94 -17.79
C ILE A 167 36.79 7.10 -19.08
N ASP A 168 37.00 5.80 -18.98
CA ASP A 168 36.98 4.81 -20.06
C ASP A 168 35.66 4.01 -20.11
N TYR A 169 34.61 4.47 -19.45
CA TYR A 169 33.33 3.79 -19.46
C TYR A 169 32.67 3.78 -20.84
N ASP A 170 32.47 2.57 -21.38
CA ASP A 170 31.60 2.32 -22.52
C ASP A 170 30.63 1.17 -22.20
N LYS A 171 29.32 1.46 -22.22
CA LYS A 171 28.28 0.48 -21.93
C LYS A 171 28.22 -0.70 -22.91
N HIS A 172 28.81 -0.53 -24.12
CA HIS A 172 28.84 -1.54 -25.17
C HIS A 172 30.15 -2.32 -25.18
N ALA A 173 31.16 -1.90 -24.41
CA ALA A 173 32.43 -2.61 -24.33
C ALA A 173 32.23 -4.03 -23.75
N PRO A 174 32.91 -5.04 -24.30
CA PRO A 174 32.86 -6.42 -23.80
C PRO A 174 33.23 -6.53 -22.32
N GLU A 175 34.19 -5.72 -21.87
CA GLU A 175 34.64 -5.66 -20.48
C GLU A 175 33.50 -5.22 -19.54
N THR A 176 32.71 -4.21 -19.92
CA THR A 176 31.54 -3.73 -19.17
C THR A 176 30.47 -4.80 -19.11
N GLN A 177 30.16 -5.45 -20.22
CA GLN A 177 29.18 -6.54 -20.27
C GLN A 177 29.61 -7.72 -19.39
N ASN A 178 30.89 -8.12 -19.48
CA ASN A 178 31.44 -9.20 -18.66
C ASN A 178 31.44 -8.84 -17.16
N PHE A 179 31.69 -7.59 -16.81
CA PHE A 179 31.59 -7.13 -15.42
C PHE A 179 30.18 -7.33 -14.86
N PHE A 180 29.15 -6.81 -15.54
CA PHE A 180 27.78 -6.97 -15.07
C PHE A 180 27.30 -8.42 -15.04
N ALA A 181 27.67 -9.23 -16.02
CA ALA A 181 27.40 -10.67 -16.01
C ALA A 181 28.07 -11.37 -14.81
N SER A 182 29.32 -11.00 -14.49
CA SER A 182 30.04 -11.53 -13.33
C SER A 182 29.39 -11.13 -12.00
N VAL A 183 28.96 -9.88 -11.87
CA VAL A 183 28.24 -9.41 -10.67
C VAL A 183 26.94 -10.20 -10.48
N GLN A 184 26.17 -10.38 -11.55
CA GLN A 184 24.93 -11.15 -11.50
C GLN A 184 25.16 -12.61 -11.11
N ASN A 185 26.15 -13.26 -11.72
CA ASN A 185 26.49 -14.64 -11.39
C ASN A 185 26.97 -14.78 -9.94
N LYS A 186 27.76 -13.84 -9.41
CA LYS A 186 28.17 -13.84 -8.00
C LYS A 186 27.01 -13.72 -7.05
N LEU A 187 26.02 -12.89 -7.37
CA LEU A 187 24.79 -12.76 -6.56
C LEU A 187 24.00 -14.08 -6.54
N HIS A 188 23.77 -14.71 -7.70
CA HIS A 188 23.11 -16.00 -7.76
C HIS A 188 23.88 -17.09 -7.03
N TRP A 189 25.20 -17.13 -7.22
CA TRP A 189 26.05 -18.14 -6.57
C TRP A 189 26.04 -17.98 -5.04
N ALA A 190 26.09 -16.76 -4.52
CA ALA A 190 26.09 -16.50 -3.09
C ALA A 190 24.83 -17.01 -2.37
N ILE A 191 23.69 -17.11 -3.08
CA ILE A 191 22.40 -17.50 -2.48
C ILE A 191 21.98 -18.93 -2.79
N SER A 192 22.39 -19.48 -3.95
CA SER A 192 21.96 -20.78 -4.43
C SER A 192 23.10 -21.77 -4.65
N GLY A 193 24.36 -21.33 -4.58
CA GLY A 193 25.52 -22.14 -4.99
C GLY A 193 25.59 -22.42 -6.48
N GLN A 194 24.81 -21.73 -7.31
CA GLN A 194 24.70 -21.93 -8.74
C GLN A 194 24.81 -20.60 -9.50
N THR A 195 25.40 -20.63 -10.67
CA THR A 195 25.36 -19.49 -11.62
C THR A 195 23.99 -19.36 -12.28
N ALA A 196 23.73 -18.23 -12.90
CA ALA A 196 22.47 -18.00 -13.64
C ALA A 196 22.21 -19.09 -14.70
N ALA A 197 23.24 -19.49 -15.44
CA ALA A 197 23.13 -20.53 -16.45
C ALA A 197 22.79 -21.90 -15.84
N GLU A 198 23.44 -22.29 -14.74
CA GLU A 198 23.16 -23.53 -14.03
C GLU A 198 21.75 -23.59 -13.44
N ILE A 199 21.25 -22.49 -12.91
CA ILE A 199 19.87 -22.39 -12.41
C ILE A 199 18.88 -22.63 -13.56
N ILE A 200 19.07 -21.97 -14.71
CA ILE A 200 18.20 -22.14 -15.87
C ILE A 200 18.27 -23.57 -16.36
N TYR A 201 19.49 -24.11 -16.58
CA TYR A 201 19.68 -25.47 -17.09
C TYR A 201 19.06 -26.55 -16.19
N GLY A 202 19.16 -26.35 -14.86
CA GLY A 202 18.65 -27.34 -13.89
C GLY A 202 17.16 -27.27 -13.64
N LYS A 203 16.51 -26.11 -13.93
CA LYS A 203 15.08 -25.88 -13.60
C LYS A 203 14.16 -25.70 -14.80
N ALA A 204 14.69 -25.33 -15.97
CA ALA A 204 13.88 -25.18 -17.17
C ALA A 204 13.45 -26.56 -17.69
N ASP A 205 12.14 -26.81 -17.66
CA ASP A 205 11.57 -28.08 -18.08
C ASP A 205 10.26 -27.85 -18.86
N ALA A 206 10.26 -28.18 -20.14
CA ALA A 206 9.10 -28.03 -21.02
C ALA A 206 7.89 -28.89 -20.62
N THR A 207 8.10 -29.91 -19.79
CA THR A 207 7.04 -30.80 -19.29
C THR A 207 6.34 -30.24 -18.03
N GLN A 208 6.96 -29.28 -17.36
CA GLN A 208 6.46 -28.67 -16.17
C GLN A 208 5.49 -27.50 -16.48
N PRO A 209 4.50 -27.23 -15.62
CA PRO A 209 3.69 -26.03 -15.73
C PRO A 209 4.58 -24.78 -15.80
N HIS A 210 4.25 -23.88 -16.73
CA HIS A 210 5.01 -22.65 -16.96
C HIS A 210 6.52 -22.86 -17.20
N MET A 211 6.92 -24.01 -17.72
CA MET A 211 8.31 -24.39 -18.00
C MET A 211 9.21 -24.40 -16.74
N GLY A 212 8.67 -24.68 -15.56
CA GLY A 212 9.37 -24.66 -14.28
C GLY A 212 9.61 -23.27 -13.69
N LEU A 213 9.07 -22.22 -14.29
CA LEU A 213 9.16 -20.84 -13.78
C LEU A 213 8.31 -20.66 -12.53
N THR A 214 8.82 -19.96 -11.54
CA THR A 214 8.09 -19.52 -10.34
C THR A 214 7.41 -18.16 -10.56
N THR A 215 7.96 -17.33 -11.46
CA THR A 215 7.39 -16.06 -11.88
C THR A 215 7.77 -15.73 -13.32
N TRP A 216 7.02 -14.85 -13.99
CA TRP A 216 7.30 -14.32 -15.33
C TRP A 216 6.61 -12.98 -15.51
N ARG A 217 6.89 -12.27 -16.62
CA ARG A 217 6.43 -10.89 -16.84
C ARG A 217 4.93 -10.69 -16.68
N HIS A 218 4.13 -11.69 -17.06
CA HIS A 218 2.66 -11.62 -17.02
C HIS A 218 2.04 -12.65 -16.06
N ALA A 219 2.79 -13.08 -15.03
CA ALA A 219 2.30 -13.99 -13.98
C ALA A 219 1.14 -13.35 -13.19
N PRO A 220 0.21 -14.16 -12.62
CA PRO A 220 0.13 -15.62 -12.72
C PRO A 220 -0.59 -16.11 -13.99
N ASP A 221 -1.48 -15.33 -14.59
CA ASP A 221 -2.44 -15.78 -15.60
C ASP A 221 -1.96 -15.56 -17.06
N GLY A 222 -0.92 -14.78 -17.23
CA GLY A 222 -0.41 -14.42 -18.55
C GLY A 222 0.51 -15.48 -19.16
N LYS A 223 0.66 -15.45 -20.51
CA LYS A 223 1.50 -16.39 -21.25
C LYS A 223 2.99 -16.19 -20.93
N VAL A 224 3.71 -17.29 -20.71
CA VAL A 224 5.17 -17.31 -20.61
C VAL A 224 5.79 -16.97 -21.98
N MET A 225 6.70 -16.01 -21.99
CA MET A 225 7.41 -15.58 -23.18
C MET A 225 8.81 -16.21 -23.22
N LYS A 226 9.39 -16.35 -24.43
CA LYS A 226 10.76 -16.86 -24.59
C LYS A 226 11.79 -16.08 -23.77
N SER A 227 11.60 -14.78 -23.65
CA SER A 227 12.45 -13.91 -22.81
C SER A 227 12.38 -14.24 -21.32
N ASP A 228 11.26 -14.77 -20.83
CA ASP A 228 11.10 -15.10 -19.41
C ASP A 228 11.92 -16.33 -19.03
N VAL A 229 12.02 -17.30 -19.94
CA VAL A 229 12.73 -18.57 -19.74
C VAL A 229 14.25 -18.37 -19.63
N THR A 230 14.78 -17.29 -20.18
CA THR A 230 16.23 -16.99 -20.15
C THR A 230 16.66 -16.19 -18.91
N ILE A 231 15.74 -15.91 -17.99
CA ILE A 231 16.00 -15.13 -16.77
C ILE A 231 16.07 -16.08 -15.56
N ALA A 232 17.26 -16.31 -15.02
CA ALA A 232 17.49 -17.21 -13.88
C ALA A 232 16.64 -16.87 -12.65
N LYS A 233 16.41 -15.59 -12.39
CA LYS A 233 15.58 -15.08 -11.29
C LYS A 233 14.16 -15.65 -11.34
N ASN A 234 13.61 -15.89 -12.51
CA ASN A 234 12.26 -16.41 -12.69
C ASN A 234 12.08 -17.86 -12.22
N TYR A 235 13.16 -18.56 -11.92
CA TYR A 235 13.18 -19.92 -11.37
C TYR A 235 13.45 -19.99 -9.87
N LEU A 236 13.66 -18.83 -9.21
CA LEU A 236 13.97 -18.78 -7.79
C LEU A 236 12.68 -18.83 -6.96
N ASP A 237 12.71 -19.58 -5.86
CA ASP A 237 11.64 -19.59 -4.88
C ASP A 237 11.68 -18.36 -3.96
N GLN A 238 10.64 -18.18 -3.14
CA GLN A 238 10.53 -17.06 -2.22
C GLN A 238 11.71 -16.97 -1.24
N LYS A 239 12.28 -18.12 -0.82
CA LYS A 239 13.41 -18.15 0.12
C LYS A 239 14.67 -17.57 -0.53
N HIS A 240 14.97 -17.97 -1.75
CA HIS A 240 16.09 -17.43 -2.51
C HIS A 240 15.88 -15.97 -2.89
N MET A 241 14.65 -15.57 -3.24
CA MET A 241 14.30 -14.18 -3.49
C MET A 241 14.51 -13.31 -2.26
N ALA A 242 14.07 -13.76 -1.08
CA ALA A 242 14.31 -13.06 0.17
C ALA A 242 15.81 -12.96 0.54
N ALA A 243 16.61 -13.96 0.16
CA ALA A 243 18.06 -13.95 0.36
C ALA A 243 18.76 -12.94 -0.58
N ILE A 244 18.37 -12.88 -1.88
CA ILE A 244 18.85 -11.82 -2.80
C ILE A 244 18.53 -10.45 -2.22
N ASN A 245 17.29 -10.23 -1.82
CA ASN A 245 16.83 -8.96 -1.28
C ASN A 245 17.64 -8.52 -0.05
N ARG A 246 17.98 -9.44 0.84
CA ARG A 246 18.88 -9.16 1.99
C ARG A 246 20.29 -8.81 1.56
N LEU A 247 20.86 -9.56 0.62
CA LEU A 247 22.22 -9.34 0.14
C LEU A 247 22.38 -7.98 -0.58
N VAL A 248 21.37 -7.60 -1.38
CA VAL A 248 21.36 -6.34 -2.14
C VAL A 248 21.07 -5.13 -1.25
N SER A 249 20.42 -5.32 -0.08
CA SER A 249 20.08 -4.25 0.85
C SER A 249 21.13 -4.01 1.95
N ALA A 250 22.14 -4.88 2.05
CA ALA A 250 23.26 -4.73 2.99
C ALA A 250 24.29 -3.74 2.47
#